data_c02ccb8dc0636b69c8837fb2ebe41a76
#
_entry.id   c02ccb8dc0636b69c8837fb2ebe41a76
#
_cell.length_a   1.000
_cell.length_b   1.000
_cell.length_c   1.000
_cell.angle_alpha   90.00
_cell.angle_beta   90.00
_cell.angle_gamma   90.00
#
_symmetry.space_group_name_H-M   'P 1'
#
loop_
_entity.id
_entity.type
_entity.pdbx_description
1 polymer ?
#
loop_
_entity_poly.entity_id
_entity_poly.type
_entity_poly.pdbx_seq_one_letter_code
_entity_poly.pdbx_strand_id
1 'polypeptide(L)'
;TGYNLSAGGPIVEPTARMTILTPISAHSLNGRSVVLSSEDQIEIEVMGHVQDGQSAVFDGDSYVTLEVGDRILVERSEIETILVKLNAGSFLDNLRSKLAGI
;
A
#
# COMPACT_ATOMS: atom_id res chain seq x y z
N THR A 1 0.43 1.77 -6.36
CA THR A 1 -0.55 2.84 -6.60
C THR A 1 -1.93 2.28 -6.95
N GLY A 2 -2.00 1.31 -7.87
CA GLY A 2 -3.28 0.75 -8.31
C GLY A 2 -4.11 0.13 -7.20
N TYR A 3 -3.51 -0.70 -6.37
CA TYR A 3 -4.21 -1.33 -5.23
C TYR A 3 -4.65 -0.31 -4.19
N ASN A 4 -3.81 0.67 -3.89
CA ASN A 4 -4.13 1.73 -2.96
C ASN A 4 -5.33 2.56 -3.44
N LEU A 5 -5.35 2.96 -4.70
CA LEU A 5 -6.46 3.70 -5.29
C LEU A 5 -7.75 2.88 -5.31
N SER A 6 -7.68 1.60 -5.65
CA SER A 6 -8.84 0.70 -5.66
C SER A 6 -9.43 0.50 -4.26
N ALA A 7 -8.61 0.55 -3.23
CA ALA A 7 -9.03 0.47 -1.84
C ALA A 7 -9.54 1.81 -1.27
N GLY A 8 -9.52 2.87 -2.05
CA GLY A 8 -9.93 4.21 -1.61
C GLY A 8 -8.82 5.02 -0.94
N GLY A 9 -7.59 4.61 -1.10
CA GLY A 9 -6.45 5.34 -0.59
C GLY A 9 -6.12 6.60 -1.41
N PRO A 10 -5.29 7.50 -0.86
CA PRO A 10 -4.95 8.76 -1.51
C PRO A 10 -4.02 8.57 -2.71
N ILE A 11 -4.05 9.55 -3.58
CA ILE A 11 -3.06 9.70 -4.64
C ILE A 11 -1.80 10.29 -4.02
N VAL A 12 -0.66 9.68 -4.29
CA VAL A 12 0.63 10.06 -3.72
C VAL A 12 1.61 10.39 -4.82
N GLU A 13 2.28 11.52 -4.65
CA GLU A 13 3.36 11.91 -5.55
C GLU A 13 4.54 10.93 -5.44
N PRO A 14 5.14 10.49 -6.58
CA PRO A 14 6.19 9.45 -6.57
C PRO A 14 7.45 9.78 -5.77
N THR A 15 7.75 11.06 -5.57
CA THR A 15 8.92 11.49 -4.80
C THR A 15 8.67 11.59 -3.30
N ALA A 16 7.42 11.45 -2.88
CA ALA A 16 7.07 11.53 -1.47
C ALA A 16 7.61 10.32 -0.70
N ARG A 17 8.23 10.58 0.45
CA ARG A 17 8.82 9.56 1.32
C ARG A 17 7.85 9.20 2.43
N MET A 18 6.91 8.32 2.14
CA MET A 18 5.89 7.91 3.09
C MET A 18 5.44 6.48 2.85
N THR A 19 4.87 5.89 3.86
CA THR A 19 4.17 4.62 3.80
C THR A 19 2.68 4.89 4.02
N ILE A 20 1.83 4.29 3.19
CA ILE A 20 0.39 4.43 3.32
C ILE A 20 -0.21 3.08 3.70
N LEU A 21 -0.96 3.07 4.77
CA LEU A 21 -1.73 1.93 5.23
C LEU A 21 -3.20 2.18 4.91
N THR A 22 -3.74 1.43 3.95
CA THR A 22 -5.13 1.58 3.52
C THR A 22 -5.92 0.31 3.85
N PRO A 23 -6.91 0.38 4.75
CA PRO A 23 -7.75 -0.77 5.04
C PRO A 23 -8.68 -1.09 3.88
N ILE A 24 -8.91 -2.38 3.65
CA ILE A 24 -9.84 -2.89 2.64
C ILE A 24 -11.00 -3.55 3.39
N SER A 25 -12.23 -3.17 3.05
CA SER A 25 -13.45 -3.72 3.68
C SER A 25 -13.43 -3.65 5.21
N ALA A 26 -12.99 -2.53 5.76
CA ALA A 26 -12.94 -2.32 7.20
C ALA A 26 -14.33 -2.41 7.82
N HIS A 27 -14.46 -3.18 8.92
CA HIS A 27 -15.71 -3.31 9.67
C HIS A 27 -16.03 -2.11 10.55
N SER A 28 -15.09 -1.18 10.72
CA SER A 28 -15.26 0.02 11.53
C SER A 28 -15.57 1.24 10.67
N LEU A 29 -16.33 2.18 11.22
CA LEU A 29 -16.60 3.48 10.60
C LEU A 29 -15.32 4.34 10.45
N ASN A 30 -14.23 3.94 11.10
CA ASN A 30 -12.95 4.65 11.10
C ASN A 30 -11.94 4.01 10.13
N GLY A 31 -12.37 3.27 9.13
CA GLY A 31 -11.51 2.64 8.12
C GLY A 31 -10.83 3.62 7.17
N ARG A 32 -10.07 4.56 7.73
CA ARG A 32 -9.33 5.57 6.95
C ARG A 32 -7.91 5.11 6.66
N SER A 33 -7.38 5.59 5.55
CA SER A 33 -5.95 5.47 5.26
C SER A 33 -5.13 6.26 6.27
N VAL A 34 -4.00 5.68 6.68
CA VAL A 34 -3.03 6.33 7.56
C VAL A 34 -1.75 6.56 6.77
N VAL A 35 -1.25 7.78 6.84
CA VAL A 35 0.02 8.17 6.22
C VAL A 35 1.08 8.21 7.31
N LEU A 36 2.15 7.44 7.12
CA LEU A 36 3.26 7.29 8.04
C LEU A 36 4.56 7.71 7.35
N SER A 37 5.56 8.09 8.13
CA SER A 37 6.90 8.33 7.59
C SER A 37 7.47 7.05 7.00
N SER A 38 8.24 7.17 5.92
CA SER A 38 8.99 6.04 5.37
C SER A 38 10.04 5.47 6.35
N GLU A 39 10.38 6.21 7.38
CA GLU A 39 11.32 5.77 8.42
C GLU A 39 10.63 5.00 9.56
N ASP A 40 9.30 4.98 9.59
CA ASP A 40 8.55 4.24 10.59
C ASP A 40 8.55 2.74 10.27
N GLN A 41 8.63 1.94 11.32
CA GLN A 41 8.37 0.52 11.25
C GLN A 41 6.92 0.24 11.63
N ILE A 42 6.24 -0.59 10.85
CA ILE A 42 4.85 -0.96 11.08
C ILE A 42 4.80 -2.44 11.38
N GLU A 43 4.22 -2.80 12.50
CA GLU A 43 3.97 -4.18 12.86
C GLU A 43 2.48 -4.48 12.77
N ILE A 44 2.12 -5.49 12.00
CA ILE A 44 0.75 -5.95 11.83
C ILE A 44 0.63 -7.34 12.44
N GLU A 45 -0.20 -7.50 13.44
CA GLU A 45 -0.44 -8.77 14.11
C GLU A 45 -1.79 -9.37 13.67
N VAL A 46 -1.78 -10.67 13.36
CA VAL A 46 -3.00 -11.41 13.04
C VAL A 46 -3.73 -11.77 14.33
N MET A 47 -4.92 -11.21 14.51
CA MET A 47 -5.72 -11.38 15.72
C MET A 47 -6.65 -12.60 15.64
N GLY A 48 -7.07 -13.09 16.82
CA GLY A 48 -7.79 -14.36 17.00
C GLY A 48 -9.25 -14.44 16.53
N HIS A 49 -9.78 -13.40 15.90
CA HIS A 49 -11.16 -13.39 15.39
C HIS A 49 -11.25 -13.56 13.87
N VAL A 50 -10.24 -14.13 13.32
CA VAL A 50 -10.11 -14.24 11.89
C VAL A 50 -10.71 -15.55 11.39
N GLN A 51 -11.55 -15.46 10.38
CA GLN A 51 -12.02 -16.62 9.64
C GLN A 51 -10.83 -17.28 8.90
N ASP A 52 -10.92 -18.60 8.73
CA ASP A 52 -9.88 -19.40 8.09
C ASP A 52 -9.39 -18.83 6.74
N GLY A 53 -8.08 -18.90 6.51
CA GLY A 53 -7.50 -18.63 5.20
C GLY A 53 -6.99 -17.21 4.98
N GLN A 54 -6.39 -16.57 5.98
CA GLN A 54 -5.67 -15.33 5.75
C GLN A 54 -4.29 -15.55 5.15
N SER A 55 -3.91 -14.63 4.28
CA SER A 55 -2.57 -14.60 3.69
C SER A 55 -2.07 -13.18 3.52
N ALA A 56 -0.75 -13.01 3.57
CA ALA A 56 -0.08 -11.80 3.11
C ALA A 56 0.33 -12.00 1.65
N VAL A 57 0.05 -11.01 0.82
CA VAL A 57 0.41 -11.00 -0.60
C VAL A 57 1.40 -9.87 -0.84
N PHE A 58 2.53 -10.19 -1.47
CA PHE A 58 3.59 -9.24 -1.77
C PHE A 58 3.60 -8.96 -3.27
N ASP A 59 3.46 -7.69 -3.64
CA ASP A 59 3.43 -7.24 -5.04
C ASP A 59 2.43 -7.97 -5.95
N GLY A 60 1.37 -8.50 -5.36
CA GLY A 60 0.33 -9.21 -6.10
C GLY A 60 0.72 -10.60 -6.61
N ASP A 61 1.91 -11.10 -6.32
CA ASP A 61 2.44 -12.35 -6.85
C ASP A 61 2.74 -13.38 -5.77
N SER A 62 3.61 -13.06 -4.85
CA SER A 62 4.00 -13.97 -3.77
C SER A 62 3.06 -13.87 -2.58
N TYR A 63 2.63 -15.00 -2.05
CA TYR A 63 1.78 -15.03 -0.86
C TYR A 63 2.33 -15.96 0.22
N VAL A 64 2.01 -15.64 1.46
CA VAL A 64 2.31 -16.43 2.64
C VAL A 64 1.02 -16.61 3.44
N THR A 65 0.68 -17.85 3.76
CA THR A 65 -0.47 -18.14 4.63
C THR A 65 -0.16 -17.70 6.06
N LEU A 66 -1.10 -17.03 6.68
CA LEU A 66 -0.96 -16.48 8.03
C LEU A 66 -1.80 -17.26 9.03
N GLU A 67 -1.26 -17.40 10.23
CA GLU A 67 -1.93 -17.96 11.39
C GLU A 67 -2.13 -16.87 12.46
N VAL A 68 -3.04 -17.11 13.39
CA VAL A 68 -3.25 -16.22 14.53
C VAL A 68 -1.96 -16.07 15.33
N GLY A 69 -1.60 -14.83 15.63
CA GLY A 69 -0.36 -14.50 16.32
C GLY A 69 0.82 -14.20 15.40
N ASP A 70 0.70 -14.48 14.11
CA ASP A 70 1.72 -14.08 13.14
C ASP A 70 1.83 -12.57 13.05
N ARG A 71 3.03 -12.10 12.78
CA ARG A 71 3.34 -10.68 12.68
C ARG A 71 4.00 -10.38 11.35
N ILE A 72 3.55 -9.28 10.73
CA ILE A 72 4.13 -8.75 9.50
C ILE A 72 4.84 -7.46 9.87
N LEU A 73 6.13 -7.40 9.63
CA LEU A 73 6.92 -6.19 9.79
C LEU A 73 7.05 -5.50 8.43
N VAL A 74 6.63 -4.24 8.38
CA VAL A 74 6.77 -3.39 7.19
C VAL A 74 7.77 -2.30 7.51
N GLU A 75 8.83 -2.23 6.73
CA GLU A 75 9.88 -1.24 6.87
C GLU A 75 10.42 -0.81 5.51
N ARG A 76 11.09 0.31 5.48
CA ARG A 76 11.75 0.79 4.26
C ARG A 76 12.90 -0.13 3.89
N SER A 77 12.94 -0.53 2.63
CA SER A 77 14.08 -1.29 2.08
C SER A 77 15.30 -0.38 1.90
N GLU A 78 16.48 -0.93 2.11
CA GLU A 78 17.74 -0.29 1.72
C GLU A 78 17.99 -0.37 0.22
N ILE A 79 17.26 -1.26 -0.47
CA ILE A 79 17.37 -1.45 -1.92
C ILE A 79 16.43 -0.47 -2.61
N GLU A 80 16.95 0.26 -3.57
CA GLU A 80 16.19 1.19 -4.37
C GLU A 80 15.94 0.65 -5.77
N THR A 81 14.75 0.92 -6.30
CA THR A 81 14.41 0.66 -7.69
C THR A 81 14.57 1.93 -8.50
N ILE A 82 15.35 1.87 -9.55
CA ILE A 82 15.58 3.01 -10.44
C ILE A 82 14.65 2.90 -11.63
N LEU A 83 13.76 3.87 -11.78
CA LEU A 83 12.87 3.96 -12.93
C LEU A 83 13.41 4.95 -13.94
N VAL A 84 13.55 4.49 -15.18
CA VAL A 84 13.97 5.35 -16.29
C VAL A 84 12.76 6.09 -16.86
N LYS A 85 12.82 7.41 -16.86
CA LYS A 85 11.79 8.26 -17.41
C LYS A 85 12.19 8.68 -18.83
N LEU A 86 11.43 8.21 -19.82
CA LEU A 86 11.67 8.50 -21.23
C LEU A 86 10.93 9.74 -21.73
N ASN A 87 9.90 10.19 -21.03
CA ASN A 87 9.07 11.33 -21.40
C ASN A 87 9.21 12.47 -20.40
N ALA A 88 9.12 13.70 -20.90
CA ALA A 88 9.20 14.92 -20.09
C ALA A 88 7.93 15.27 -19.33
N GLY A 89 6.87 14.44 -19.37
CA GLY A 89 5.61 14.68 -18.69
C GLY A 89 5.73 14.65 -17.17
N SER A 90 5.02 15.55 -16.48
CA SER A 90 4.97 15.55 -15.03
C SER A 90 4.02 14.48 -14.50
N PHE A 91 4.18 14.14 -13.21
CA PHE A 91 3.24 13.23 -12.52
C PHE A 91 1.80 13.73 -12.59
N LEU A 92 1.57 15.02 -12.41
CA LEU A 92 0.23 15.61 -12.45
C LEU A 92 -0.38 15.54 -13.86
N ASP A 93 0.43 15.75 -14.90
CA ASP A 93 -0.03 15.64 -16.30
C ASP A 93 -0.45 14.19 -16.61
N ASN A 94 0.35 13.22 -16.22
CA ASN A 94 0.04 11.80 -16.39
C ASN A 94 -1.21 11.39 -15.62
N LEU A 95 -1.36 11.85 -14.41
CA LEU A 95 -2.53 11.60 -13.57
C LEU A 95 -3.78 12.18 -14.20
N ARG A 96 -3.73 13.44 -14.64
CA ARG A 96 -4.84 14.12 -15.31
C ARG A 96 -5.28 13.37 -16.58
N SER A 97 -4.33 12.95 -17.38
CA SER A 97 -4.61 12.20 -18.61
C SER A 97 -5.27 10.85 -18.32
N LYS A 98 -4.81 10.11 -17.32
CA LYS A 98 -5.34 8.79 -16.96
C LYS A 98 -6.71 8.86 -16.28
N LEU A 99 -6.94 9.85 -15.42
CA LEU A 99 -8.21 10.02 -14.73
C LEU A 99 -9.30 10.61 -15.64
N ALA A 100 -8.94 11.46 -16.59
CA ALA A 100 -9.89 12.05 -17.55
C ALA A 100 -10.41 11.06 -18.60
N GLY A 101 -9.74 9.92 -18.78
CA GLY A 101 -10.13 8.87 -19.72
C GLY A 101 -11.13 7.85 -19.16
N ILE A 102 -11.66 8.10 -17.98
CA ILE A 102 -12.64 7.21 -17.33
C ILE A 102 -14.05 7.68 -17.61
#